data_174e003ffe0d653abbfb4b295a63ead2
#
_entry.id   174e003ffe0d653abbfb4b295a63ead2
#
_cell.length_a   1.000
_cell.length_b   1.000
_cell.length_c   1.000
_cell.angle_alpha   90.00
_cell.angle_beta   90.00
_cell.angle_gamma   90.00
#
_symmetry.space_group_name_H-M   'P 1'
#
loop_
_entity.id
_entity.type
_entity.pdbx_description
1 polymer ?
#
loop_
_entity_poly.entity_id
_entity_poly.type
_entity_poly.pdbx_seq_one_letter_code
_entity_poly.pdbx_strand_id
1 'polypeptide(L)'
;MYRLTAKIEITGAKSWRLDFVTGVEITRDTEKLTDICKITLPKKIKWDGENEVPVKRGDAVKVWLGYDDRNELAFAGYVKEVGFKTPVVLECEDEMFKLKQMAAIKKAYKSTTLEQLLKDQGLTDVKVMGEQTLGAYRVTADTVASLLGKLQESGIRSFFRCEDGKPVLYSGVIFERGTGVSQVFATGVNIINDQSLEQQKADT
;
A
#
# COMPACT_ATOMS: atom_id res chain seq x y z
N MET A 1 -3.75 24.82 -19.33
CA MET A 1 -2.69 24.46 -18.38
C MET A 1 -3.36 23.66 -17.28
N TYR A 2 -2.93 22.43 -17.05
CA TYR A 2 -3.52 21.58 -16.00
C TYR A 2 -3.02 22.00 -14.61
N ARG A 3 -3.94 22.11 -13.65
CA ARG A 3 -3.62 22.42 -12.26
C ARG A 3 -3.64 21.12 -11.43
N LEU A 4 -2.54 20.79 -10.79
CA LEU A 4 -2.48 19.70 -9.82
C LEU A 4 -3.38 20.01 -8.63
N THR A 5 -4.21 19.06 -8.24
CA THR A 5 -5.12 19.18 -7.09
C THR A 5 -4.98 17.98 -6.16
N ALA A 6 -5.13 18.23 -4.87
CA ALA A 6 -5.10 17.23 -3.83
C ALA A 6 -6.24 17.47 -2.84
N LYS A 7 -6.85 16.40 -2.38
CA LYS A 7 -7.82 16.42 -1.27
C LYS A 7 -7.37 15.37 -0.27
N ILE A 8 -7.28 15.75 1.00
CA ILE A 8 -6.89 14.84 2.07
C ILE A 8 -7.97 14.88 3.15
N GLU A 9 -8.41 13.72 3.56
CA GLU A 9 -9.29 13.54 4.70
C GLU A 9 -8.57 12.76 5.79
N ILE A 10 -8.58 13.29 6.99
CA ILE A 10 -8.00 12.66 8.18
C ILE A 10 -9.13 12.49 9.19
N THR A 11 -9.35 11.27 9.63
CA THR A 11 -10.43 10.90 10.53
C THR A 11 -9.88 10.25 11.78
N GLY A 12 -10.02 10.94 12.90
CA GLY A 12 -9.65 10.50 14.23
C GLY A 12 -10.73 10.89 15.24
N ALA A 13 -10.36 11.49 16.36
CA ALA A 13 -11.30 12.07 17.31
C ALA A 13 -12.17 13.18 16.68
N LYS A 14 -11.60 13.91 15.75
CA LYS A 14 -12.27 14.85 14.84
C LYS A 14 -11.93 14.49 13.40
N SER A 15 -12.75 14.94 12.46
CA SER A 15 -12.48 14.77 11.03
C SER A 15 -11.99 16.09 10.45
N TRP A 16 -10.91 15.99 9.70
CA TRP A 16 -10.26 17.12 9.04
C TRP A 16 -10.24 16.91 7.54
N ARG A 17 -10.53 17.95 6.79
CA ARG A 17 -10.39 17.98 5.34
C ARG A 17 -9.39 19.04 4.96
N LEU A 18 -8.39 18.67 4.18
CA LEU A 18 -7.37 19.56 3.66
C LEU A 18 -7.45 19.54 2.13
N ASP A 19 -7.79 20.68 1.55
CA ASP A 19 -7.81 20.86 0.09
C ASP A 19 -6.51 21.51 -0.41
N PHE A 20 -5.53 21.69 0.49
CA PHE A 20 -4.25 22.30 0.20
C PHE A 20 -3.13 21.70 1.06
N VAL A 21 -2.08 21.21 0.39
CA VAL A 21 -0.86 20.67 1.03
C VAL A 21 0.37 21.14 0.25
N THR A 22 1.54 21.10 0.88
CA THR A 22 2.80 21.48 0.23
C THR A 22 3.33 20.35 -0.66
N GLY A 23 3.11 19.10 -0.27
CA GLY A 23 3.55 17.94 -1.04
C GLY A 23 2.89 16.65 -0.56
N VAL A 24 2.75 15.72 -1.48
CA VAL A 24 2.35 14.33 -1.23
C VAL A 24 3.32 13.43 -1.98
N GLU A 25 3.89 12.48 -1.28
CA GLU A 25 4.76 11.44 -1.83
C GLU A 25 4.17 10.08 -1.47
N ILE A 26 3.86 9.27 -2.46
CA ILE A 26 3.32 7.91 -2.28
C ILE A 26 4.31 6.92 -2.86
N THR A 27 4.83 6.04 -2.01
CA THR A 27 5.73 4.95 -2.41
C THR A 27 4.98 3.63 -2.34
N ARG A 28 4.89 2.96 -3.48
CA ARG A 28 4.34 1.61 -3.63
C ARG A 28 5.39 0.68 -4.18
N ASP A 29 5.56 -0.46 -3.54
CA ASP A 29 6.60 -1.40 -3.91
C ASP A 29 6.08 -2.83 -3.65
N THR A 30 6.06 -3.65 -4.69
CA THR A 30 5.61 -5.05 -4.59
C THR A 30 6.55 -5.93 -3.77
N GLU A 31 7.77 -5.45 -3.52
CA GLU A 31 8.74 -6.14 -2.66
C GLU A 31 8.62 -5.75 -1.20
N LYS A 32 7.85 -4.72 -0.89
CA LYS A 32 7.57 -4.26 0.47
C LYS A 32 6.12 -4.53 0.81
N LEU A 33 5.88 -5.01 2.03
CA LEU A 33 4.53 -5.29 2.52
C LEU A 33 3.67 -4.04 2.70
N THR A 34 4.29 -2.87 2.88
CA THR A 34 3.62 -1.65 3.31
C THR A 34 3.82 -0.55 2.29
N ASP A 35 2.74 -0.02 1.75
CA ASP A 35 2.74 1.23 1.01
C ASP A 35 2.87 2.41 1.99
N ILE A 36 3.65 3.42 1.63
CA ILE A 36 3.92 4.59 2.47
C ILE A 36 3.42 5.84 1.76
N CYS A 37 2.77 6.72 2.51
CA CYS A 37 2.41 8.05 2.06
C CYS A 37 2.98 9.11 3.01
N LYS A 38 3.73 10.07 2.47
CA LYS A 38 4.20 11.24 3.20
C LYS A 38 3.45 12.46 2.75
N ILE A 39 2.82 13.15 3.70
CA ILE A 39 2.05 14.37 3.46
C ILE A 39 2.76 15.52 4.14
N THR A 40 3.23 16.48 3.37
CA THR A 40 3.87 17.69 3.88
C THR A 40 2.82 18.80 4.00
N LEU A 41 2.57 19.24 5.22
CA LEU A 41 1.62 20.29 5.51
C LEU A 41 2.22 21.69 5.27
N PRO A 42 1.40 22.71 4.96
CA PRO A 42 1.87 24.08 4.89
C PRO A 42 2.48 24.56 6.21
N LYS A 43 3.52 25.40 6.14
CA LYS A 43 4.19 25.94 7.34
C LYS A 43 3.25 26.70 8.29
N LYS A 44 2.21 27.33 7.74
CA LYS A 44 1.21 28.09 8.49
C LYS A 44 -0.18 27.49 8.22
N ILE A 45 -0.44 26.33 8.78
CA ILE A 45 -1.77 25.74 8.79
C ILE A 45 -2.49 26.15 10.08
N LYS A 46 -3.75 26.59 9.95
CA LYS A 46 -4.63 26.84 11.09
C LYS A 46 -5.61 25.68 11.21
N TRP A 47 -5.64 25.11 12.37
CA TRP A 47 -6.62 24.07 12.72
C TRP A 47 -7.76 24.73 13.49
N ASP A 48 -8.98 24.54 13.02
CA ASP A 48 -10.14 25.18 13.63
C ASP A 48 -10.33 24.73 15.08
N GLY A 49 -10.18 25.68 16.01
CA GLY A 49 -10.29 25.43 17.44
C GLY A 49 -9.10 24.73 18.10
N GLU A 50 -7.97 24.53 17.38
CA GLU A 50 -6.79 23.86 17.93
C GLU A 50 -5.54 24.74 17.79
N ASN A 51 -4.69 24.73 18.83
CA ASN A 51 -3.42 25.44 18.82
C ASN A 51 -2.25 24.61 18.26
N GLU A 52 -2.40 23.30 18.27
CA GLU A 52 -1.41 22.33 17.79
C GLU A 52 -2.01 21.46 16.68
N VAL A 53 -1.18 20.66 16.03
CA VAL A 53 -1.63 19.69 15.02
C VAL A 53 -2.48 18.63 15.70
N PRO A 54 -3.80 18.56 15.44
CA PRO A 54 -4.71 17.67 16.18
C PRO A 54 -4.66 16.23 15.68
N VAL A 55 -3.80 15.94 14.70
CA VAL A 55 -3.64 14.61 14.08
C VAL A 55 -2.77 13.74 14.96
N LYS A 56 -3.19 12.49 15.16
CA LYS A 56 -2.49 11.51 16.00
C LYS A 56 -2.17 10.22 15.23
N ARG A 57 -1.22 9.47 15.77
CA ARG A 57 -0.95 8.11 15.30
C ARG A 57 -2.21 7.26 15.39
N GLY A 58 -2.52 6.54 14.28
CA GLY A 58 -3.69 5.70 14.14
C GLY A 58 -4.91 6.38 13.54
N ASP A 59 -4.89 7.70 13.34
CA ASP A 59 -5.95 8.39 12.61
C ASP A 59 -5.99 7.90 11.16
N ALA A 60 -7.18 7.64 10.64
CA ALA A 60 -7.37 7.19 9.28
C ALA A 60 -7.13 8.33 8.29
N VAL A 61 -6.46 8.03 7.18
CA VAL A 61 -6.13 9.01 6.14
C VAL A 61 -6.57 8.50 4.78
N LYS A 62 -7.20 9.39 4.02
CA LYS A 62 -7.48 9.18 2.59
C LYS A 62 -6.91 10.35 1.79
N VAL A 63 -6.23 10.04 0.71
CA VAL A 63 -5.60 11.03 -0.18
C VAL A 63 -6.12 10.84 -1.58
N TRP A 64 -6.72 11.89 -2.13
CA TRP A 64 -7.13 11.96 -3.52
C TRP A 64 -6.20 12.92 -4.25
N LEU A 65 -5.74 12.51 -5.41
CA LEU A 65 -4.87 13.30 -6.27
C LEU A 65 -5.46 13.37 -7.68
N GLY A 66 -5.23 14.47 -8.37
CA GLY A 66 -5.70 14.63 -9.75
C GLY A 66 -5.34 15.97 -10.36
N TYR A 67 -6.07 16.30 -11.42
CA TYR A 67 -5.93 17.53 -12.17
C TYR A 67 -7.30 18.22 -12.30
N ASP A 68 -7.30 19.54 -12.17
CA ASP A 68 -8.50 20.38 -12.37
C ASP A 68 -9.71 19.86 -11.57
N ASP A 69 -9.48 19.53 -10.31
CA ASP A 69 -10.45 19.01 -9.32
C ASP A 69 -11.07 17.63 -9.65
N ARG A 70 -10.56 16.95 -10.67
CA ARG A 70 -10.87 15.54 -10.96
C ARG A 70 -9.88 14.65 -10.19
N ASN A 71 -10.23 14.37 -8.94
CA ASN A 71 -9.36 13.65 -8.05
C ASN A 71 -9.80 12.19 -7.89
N GLU A 72 -8.84 11.28 -8.01
CA GLU A 72 -8.99 9.86 -7.76
C GLU A 72 -8.33 9.48 -6.44
N LEU A 73 -8.86 8.45 -5.76
CA LEU A 73 -8.29 7.95 -4.52
C LEU A 73 -6.91 7.34 -4.78
N ALA A 74 -5.87 8.06 -4.37
CA ALA A 74 -4.49 7.66 -4.57
C ALA A 74 -3.94 6.84 -3.38
N PHE A 75 -4.40 7.10 -2.15
CA PHE A 75 -3.93 6.39 -0.96
C PHE A 75 -5.02 6.35 0.10
N ALA A 76 -5.10 5.23 0.82
CA ALA A 76 -5.90 5.08 2.02
C ALA A 76 -5.10 4.29 3.07
N GLY A 77 -5.11 4.75 4.31
CA GLY A 77 -4.33 4.13 5.38
C GLY A 77 -4.44 4.90 6.70
N TYR A 78 -3.37 4.86 7.48
CA TYR A 78 -3.33 5.41 8.85
C TYR A 78 -2.07 6.22 9.08
N VAL A 79 -2.19 7.26 9.89
CA VAL A 79 -1.04 8.02 10.36
C VAL A 79 -0.16 7.13 11.23
N LYS A 80 1.06 6.90 10.80
CA LYS A 80 2.09 6.18 11.57
C LYS A 80 2.80 7.12 12.51
N GLU A 81 3.19 8.29 12.00
CA GLU A 81 3.98 9.26 12.73
C GLU A 81 3.63 10.69 12.30
N VAL A 82 3.65 11.60 13.26
CA VAL A 82 3.51 13.04 13.04
C VAL A 82 4.86 13.69 13.33
N GLY A 83 5.46 14.31 12.33
CA GLY A 83 6.71 15.04 12.49
C GLY A 83 6.54 16.32 13.31
N PHE A 84 7.49 16.61 14.21
CA PHE A 84 7.46 17.79 15.06
C PHE A 84 8.18 19.00 14.47
N LYS A 85 8.84 18.84 13.32
CA LYS A 85 9.56 19.92 12.63
C LYS A 85 8.63 20.67 11.68
N THR A 86 8.92 21.96 11.46
CA THR A 86 8.22 22.76 10.46
C THR A 86 8.97 22.75 9.12
N PRO A 87 8.32 22.37 8.00
CA PRO A 87 6.92 21.99 7.87
C PRO A 87 6.62 20.61 8.51
N VAL A 88 5.43 20.46 9.06
CA VAL A 88 4.98 19.19 9.61
C VAL A 88 4.80 18.17 8.50
N VAL A 89 5.35 16.98 8.69
CA VAL A 89 5.20 15.85 7.78
C VAL A 89 4.43 14.75 8.50
N LEU A 90 3.35 14.29 7.89
CA LEU A 90 2.62 13.10 8.32
C LEU A 90 3.15 11.91 7.53
N GLU A 91 3.71 10.92 8.22
CA GLU A 91 4.05 9.63 7.62
C GLU A 91 2.89 8.66 7.86
N CYS A 92 2.36 8.10 6.77
CA CYS A 92 1.20 7.23 6.78
C CYS A 92 1.57 5.87 6.17
N GLU A 93 0.95 4.81 6.68
CA GLU A 93 1.03 3.45 6.16
C GLU A 93 -0.36 2.98 5.74
N ASP A 94 -0.43 2.09 4.76
CA ASP A 94 -1.68 1.47 4.31
C ASP A 94 -2.34 0.59 5.40
N GLU A 95 -3.29 -0.26 5.05
CA GLU A 95 -3.96 -1.18 6.00
C GLU A 95 -2.99 -2.15 6.70
N MET A 96 -1.76 -2.31 6.21
CA MET A 96 -0.72 -3.09 6.88
C MET A 96 -0.41 -2.54 8.28
N PHE A 97 -0.64 -1.22 8.50
CA PHE A 97 -0.55 -0.60 9.83
C PHE A 97 -1.37 -1.35 10.88
N LYS A 98 -2.59 -1.80 10.54
CA LYS A 98 -3.43 -2.60 11.45
C LYS A 98 -2.89 -4.01 11.61
N LEU A 99 -2.46 -4.64 10.51
CA LEU A 99 -1.96 -6.01 10.56
C LEU A 99 -0.67 -6.14 11.36
N LYS A 100 0.13 -5.07 11.46
CA LYS A 100 1.30 -4.99 12.36
C LYS A 100 0.92 -5.03 13.84
N GLN A 101 -0.31 -4.65 14.18
CA GLN A 101 -0.83 -4.63 15.55
C GLN A 101 -1.74 -5.84 15.85
N MET A 102 -2.18 -6.55 14.81
CA MET A 102 -3.05 -7.71 14.93
C MET A 102 -2.23 -8.95 15.27
N ALA A 103 -2.48 -9.56 16.44
CA ALA A 103 -1.82 -10.80 16.84
C ALA A 103 -2.16 -11.95 15.88
N ALA A 104 -1.14 -12.70 15.46
CA ALA A 104 -1.34 -13.87 14.63
C ALA A 104 -1.90 -15.05 15.45
N ILE A 105 -2.90 -15.74 14.89
CA ILE A 105 -3.48 -16.94 15.51
C ILE A 105 -2.51 -18.10 15.31
N LYS A 106 -1.92 -18.57 16.40
CA LYS A 106 -0.97 -19.69 16.41
C LYS A 106 -1.72 -21.00 16.11
N LYS A 107 -1.48 -21.58 14.95
CA LYS A 107 -2.12 -22.83 14.50
C LYS A 107 -1.15 -23.66 13.69
N ALA A 108 -1.25 -24.99 13.82
CA ALA A 108 -0.52 -25.94 12.99
C ALA A 108 -1.49 -26.69 12.07
N TYR A 109 -1.12 -26.80 10.83
CA TYR A 109 -1.89 -27.45 9.78
C TYR A 109 -1.12 -28.68 9.27
N LYS A 110 -1.81 -29.79 9.05
CA LYS A 110 -1.24 -30.94 8.33
C LYS A 110 -1.16 -30.66 6.83
N SER A 111 -2.14 -29.92 6.32
CA SER A 111 -2.19 -29.37 4.97
C SER A 111 -3.10 -28.14 5.00
N THR A 112 -2.73 -27.07 4.31
CA THR A 112 -3.57 -25.86 4.18
C THR A 112 -3.30 -25.16 2.84
N THR A 113 -4.24 -24.33 2.43
CA THR A 113 -4.08 -23.38 1.33
C THR A 113 -3.79 -22.00 1.88
N LEU A 114 -3.27 -21.12 1.04
CA LEU A 114 -3.05 -19.72 1.41
C LEU A 114 -4.38 -19.05 1.82
N GLU A 115 -5.44 -19.29 1.05
CA GLU A 115 -6.77 -18.74 1.33
C GLU A 115 -7.28 -19.14 2.71
N GLN A 116 -7.20 -20.46 3.04
CA GLN A 116 -7.63 -20.96 4.33
C GLN A 116 -6.78 -20.39 5.47
N LEU A 117 -5.46 -20.29 5.28
CA LEU A 117 -4.56 -19.69 6.25
C LEU A 117 -4.95 -18.25 6.57
N LEU A 118 -5.18 -17.42 5.53
CA LEU A 118 -5.52 -16.02 5.69
C LEU A 118 -6.92 -15.82 6.33
N LYS A 119 -7.90 -16.64 5.96
CA LYS A 119 -9.23 -16.67 6.61
C LYS A 119 -9.13 -17.03 8.09
N ASP A 120 -8.32 -18.02 8.43
CA ASP A 120 -8.10 -18.43 9.82
C ASP A 120 -7.41 -17.32 10.65
N GLN A 121 -6.71 -16.40 10.02
CA GLN A 121 -6.18 -15.18 10.67
C GLN A 121 -7.22 -14.06 10.79
N GLY A 122 -8.47 -14.28 10.37
CA GLY A 122 -9.55 -13.29 10.45
C GLY A 122 -9.54 -12.27 9.32
N LEU A 123 -8.83 -12.53 8.23
CA LEU A 123 -8.83 -11.67 7.05
C LEU A 123 -9.97 -12.07 6.12
N THR A 124 -10.93 -11.16 5.89
CA THR A 124 -12.14 -11.41 5.10
C THR A 124 -12.05 -10.84 3.68
N ASP A 125 -11.46 -9.65 3.54
CA ASP A 125 -11.35 -8.97 2.25
C ASP A 125 -10.01 -9.31 1.59
N VAL A 126 -9.89 -10.57 1.14
CA VAL A 126 -8.66 -11.13 0.55
C VAL A 126 -8.93 -11.66 -0.83
N LYS A 127 -8.07 -11.29 -1.77
CA LYS A 127 -7.98 -11.90 -3.10
C LYS A 127 -6.68 -12.70 -3.21
N VAL A 128 -6.81 -14.01 -3.29
CA VAL A 128 -5.67 -14.90 -3.50
C VAL A 128 -5.36 -14.98 -5.00
N MET A 129 -4.11 -14.66 -5.36
CA MET A 129 -3.63 -14.71 -6.73
C MET A 129 -3.10 -16.13 -7.03
N GLY A 130 -3.87 -16.88 -7.81
CA GLY A 130 -3.61 -18.27 -8.12
C GLY A 130 -3.90 -19.22 -6.95
N GLU A 131 -3.99 -20.51 -7.25
CA GLU A 131 -4.15 -21.54 -6.22
C GLU A 131 -2.80 -21.83 -5.55
N GLN A 132 -2.72 -21.56 -4.23
CA GLN A 132 -1.51 -21.78 -3.45
C GLN A 132 -1.76 -22.81 -2.36
N THR A 133 -1.20 -24.00 -2.55
CA THR A 133 -1.18 -25.03 -1.49
C THR A 133 0.13 -24.91 -0.72
N LEU A 134 0.04 -24.67 0.57
CA LEU A 134 1.19 -24.50 1.46
C LEU A 134 1.67 -25.84 2.07
N GLY A 135 0.86 -26.92 1.93
CA GLY A 135 1.14 -28.18 2.58
C GLY A 135 1.07 -28.11 4.11
N ALA A 136 1.97 -28.81 4.79
CA ALA A 136 2.07 -28.73 6.26
C ALA A 136 2.66 -27.36 6.66
N TYR A 137 1.91 -26.60 7.44
CA TYR A 137 2.32 -25.24 7.83
C TYR A 137 2.04 -24.98 9.32
N ARG A 138 2.95 -24.27 9.97
CA ARG A 138 2.80 -23.85 11.35
C ARG A 138 3.00 -22.36 11.49
N VAL A 139 1.99 -21.67 12.01
CA VAL A 139 2.06 -20.24 12.30
C VAL A 139 2.91 -20.00 13.52
N THR A 140 4.08 -19.39 13.34
CA THR A 140 5.02 -19.01 14.42
C THR A 140 5.17 -17.50 14.56
N ALA A 141 4.63 -16.74 13.61
CA ALA A 141 4.68 -15.28 13.61
C ALA A 141 3.87 -14.69 14.78
N ASP A 142 4.28 -13.52 15.28
CA ASP A 142 3.60 -12.88 16.40
C ASP A 142 2.47 -11.97 15.93
N THR A 143 2.61 -11.36 14.77
CA THR A 143 1.58 -10.53 14.15
C THR A 143 1.21 -11.06 12.77
N VAL A 144 0.04 -10.67 12.28
CA VAL A 144 -0.40 -11.02 10.92
C VAL A 144 0.55 -10.43 9.88
N ALA A 145 1.04 -9.20 10.06
CA ALA A 145 2.04 -8.61 9.17
C ALA A 145 3.35 -9.43 9.15
N SER A 146 3.82 -9.91 10.31
CA SER A 146 5.01 -10.77 10.35
C SER A 146 4.78 -12.15 9.73
N LEU A 147 3.54 -12.68 9.77
CA LEU A 147 3.16 -13.87 9.04
C LEU A 147 3.27 -13.64 7.52
N LEU A 148 2.71 -12.52 7.02
CA LEU A 148 2.82 -12.16 5.61
C LEU A 148 4.27 -11.95 5.18
N GLY A 149 5.12 -11.38 6.05
CA GLY A 149 6.56 -11.25 5.80
C GLY A 149 7.26 -12.60 5.62
N LYS A 150 6.95 -13.59 6.47
CA LYS A 150 7.47 -14.96 6.31
C LYS A 150 6.98 -15.66 5.04
N LEU A 151 5.74 -15.40 4.63
CA LEU A 151 5.22 -15.92 3.37
C LEU A 151 5.93 -15.25 2.18
N GLN A 152 6.30 -13.99 2.30
CA GLN A 152 7.06 -13.26 1.28
C GLN A 152 8.46 -13.85 1.08
N GLU A 153 9.13 -14.30 2.13
CA GLU A 153 10.42 -15.01 2.04
C GLU A 153 10.30 -16.31 1.20
N SER A 154 9.09 -16.88 1.14
CA SER A 154 8.76 -18.05 0.31
C SER A 154 8.20 -17.67 -1.09
N GLY A 155 8.29 -16.40 -1.49
CA GLY A 155 7.83 -15.91 -2.79
C GLY A 155 6.34 -15.53 -2.87
N ILE A 156 5.59 -15.65 -1.77
CA ILE A 156 4.18 -15.25 -1.72
C ILE A 156 4.11 -13.78 -1.35
N ARG A 157 3.82 -12.93 -2.32
CA ARG A 157 3.70 -11.48 -2.14
C ARG A 157 2.33 -11.10 -1.57
N SER A 158 2.32 -10.06 -0.77
CA SER A 158 1.07 -9.52 -0.20
C SER A 158 1.11 -8.00 -0.23
N PHE A 159 0.03 -7.37 -0.69
CA PHE A 159 -0.11 -5.92 -0.76
C PHE A 159 -1.59 -5.52 -0.73
N PHE A 160 -1.86 -4.29 -0.33
CA PHE A 160 -3.22 -3.75 -0.37
C PHE A 160 -3.50 -2.98 -1.66
N ARG A 161 -4.75 -3.08 -2.13
CA ARG A 161 -5.32 -2.20 -3.17
C ARG A 161 -6.67 -1.69 -2.70
N CYS A 162 -7.00 -0.48 -3.12
CA CYS A 162 -8.30 0.09 -2.86
C CYS A 162 -9.23 -0.25 -4.02
N GLU A 163 -10.29 -1.00 -3.74
CA GLU A 163 -11.36 -1.35 -4.68
C GLU A 163 -12.67 -0.81 -4.15
N ASP A 164 -13.39 -0.06 -4.96
CA ASP A 164 -14.66 0.56 -4.58
C ASP A 164 -14.61 1.30 -3.23
N GLY A 165 -13.48 1.95 -2.95
CA GLY A 165 -13.24 2.71 -1.73
C GLY A 165 -12.91 1.86 -0.48
N LYS A 166 -12.73 0.53 -0.64
CA LYS A 166 -12.36 -0.41 0.43
C LYS A 166 -10.96 -0.99 0.19
N PRO A 167 -10.16 -1.19 1.23
CA PRO A 167 -8.89 -1.89 1.12
C PRO A 167 -9.12 -3.38 0.95
N VAL A 168 -8.52 -3.97 -0.06
CA VAL A 168 -8.52 -5.42 -0.34
C VAL A 168 -7.09 -5.92 -0.29
N LEU A 169 -6.84 -6.98 0.48
CA LEU A 169 -5.54 -7.63 0.53
C LEU A 169 -5.38 -8.59 -0.65
N TYR A 170 -4.41 -8.34 -1.49
CA TYR A 170 -3.95 -9.28 -2.51
C TYR A 170 -2.81 -10.11 -1.95
N SER A 171 -2.87 -11.41 -2.11
CA SER A 171 -1.80 -12.31 -1.65
C SER A 171 -1.63 -13.49 -2.59
N GLY A 172 -0.39 -13.80 -2.96
CA GLY A 172 -0.08 -14.93 -3.84
C GLY A 172 1.23 -14.76 -4.59
N VAL A 173 1.44 -15.62 -5.59
CA VAL A 173 2.59 -15.52 -6.49
C VAL A 173 2.21 -14.64 -7.68
N ILE A 174 2.95 -13.53 -7.86
CA ILE A 174 2.63 -12.49 -8.85
C ILE A 174 2.88 -12.92 -10.30
N PHE A 175 3.42 -14.11 -10.53
CA PHE A 175 3.65 -14.60 -11.87
C PHE A 175 2.34 -15.12 -12.50
N GLU A 176 1.43 -14.22 -12.85
CA GLU A 176 0.48 -14.58 -13.90
C GLU A 176 1.26 -14.73 -15.20
N ARG A 177 1.25 -15.95 -15.75
CA ARG A 177 1.44 -16.10 -17.20
C ARG A 177 0.20 -15.48 -17.85
N GLY A 178 0.18 -14.14 -17.92
CA GLY A 178 -0.82 -13.45 -18.71
C GLY A 178 -0.78 -14.01 -20.11
N THR A 179 -1.92 -14.11 -20.74
CA THR A 179 -2.02 -14.18 -22.20
C THR A 179 -1.37 -12.90 -22.70
N GLY A 180 -0.04 -12.97 -22.88
CA GLY A 180 0.77 -11.81 -23.17
C GLY A 180 0.28 -11.18 -24.45
N VAL A 181 -0.14 -9.93 -24.39
CA VAL A 181 -0.23 -9.10 -25.57
C VAL A 181 1.20 -9.00 -26.08
N SER A 182 1.49 -9.71 -27.16
CA SER A 182 2.79 -9.64 -27.81
C SER A 182 2.96 -8.23 -28.34
N GLN A 183 3.83 -7.46 -27.70
CA GLN A 183 4.21 -6.14 -28.21
C GLN A 183 5.46 -6.30 -29.05
N VAL A 184 5.34 -6.02 -30.34
CA VAL A 184 6.48 -6.06 -31.27
C VAL A 184 7.16 -4.68 -31.22
N PHE A 185 8.42 -4.68 -30.81
CA PHE A 185 9.28 -3.50 -30.87
C PHE A 185 10.07 -3.52 -32.17
N ALA A 186 9.97 -2.48 -32.97
CA ALA A 186 10.68 -2.34 -34.23
C ALA A 186 11.39 -0.98 -34.28
N THR A 187 12.68 -1.00 -34.62
CA THR A 187 13.48 0.22 -34.81
C THR A 187 12.89 1.06 -35.95
N GLY A 188 12.72 2.35 -35.71
CA GLY A 188 12.11 3.29 -36.64
C GLY A 188 10.58 3.31 -36.69
N VAL A 189 9.91 2.44 -35.89
CA VAL A 189 8.45 2.41 -35.76
C VAL A 189 8.04 2.83 -34.34
N ASN A 190 8.48 2.10 -33.33
CA ASN A 190 8.17 2.38 -31.92
C ASN A 190 9.40 2.38 -30.99
N ILE A 191 10.59 2.16 -31.55
CA ILE A 191 11.88 2.42 -30.90
C ILE A 191 12.50 3.66 -31.54
N ILE A 192 12.62 4.72 -30.78
CA ILE A 192 13.20 5.99 -31.23
C ILE A 192 14.74 5.99 -31.09
N ASN A 193 15.25 5.30 -30.07
CA ASN A 193 16.67 5.19 -29.79
C ASN A 193 16.96 3.84 -29.12
N ASP A 194 17.82 3.04 -29.73
CA ASP A 194 18.22 1.73 -29.27
C ASP A 194 19.59 1.72 -28.54
N GLN A 195 20.27 2.86 -28.45
CA GLN A 195 21.58 2.98 -27.82
C GLN A 195 21.57 2.75 -26.29
N SER A 196 20.40 2.76 -25.69
CA SER A 196 20.21 2.53 -24.24
C SER A 196 19.60 1.16 -23.88
N LEU A 197 19.45 0.26 -24.86
CA LEU A 197 18.94 -1.09 -24.61
C LEU A 197 20.11 -1.98 -24.14
N GLU A 198 20.26 -2.10 -22.82
CA GLU A 198 21.13 -3.08 -22.20
C GLU A 198 20.34 -4.34 -21.85
N GLN A 199 20.79 -5.49 -22.37
CA GLN A 199 20.27 -6.79 -21.98
C GLN A 199 21.04 -7.25 -20.74
N GLN A 200 20.44 -7.16 -19.55
CA GLN A 200 20.96 -7.85 -18.38
C GLN A 200 20.71 -9.35 -18.52
N LYS A 201 21.78 -10.14 -18.59
CA LYS A 201 21.68 -11.59 -18.38
C LYS A 201 21.40 -11.82 -16.90
N ALA A 202 20.31 -12.52 -16.60
CA ALA A 202 20.12 -13.07 -15.28
C ALA A 202 21.22 -14.13 -15.08
N ASP A 203 22.06 -13.94 -14.08
CA ASP A 203 22.98 -14.97 -13.61
C ASP A 203 22.15 -16.11 -13.02
N THR A 204 22.32 -17.29 -13.60
CA THR A 204 21.75 -18.55 -13.12
C THR A 204 22.51 -19.10 -11.94
#